data_3221b75589408309d809d9d0e78d3e98
#
_entry.id   3221b75589408309d809d9d0e78d3e98
#
_cell.length_a   1.000
_cell.length_b   1.000
_cell.length_c   1.000
_cell.angle_alpha   90.00
_cell.angle_beta   90.00
_cell.angle_gamma   90.00
#
_symmetry.space_group_name_H-M   'P 1'
#
loop_
_entity.id
_entity.type
_entity.pdbx_description
1 polymer ?
#
loop_
_entity_poly.entity_id
_entity_poly.type
_entity_poly.pdbx_seq_one_letter_code
_entity_poly.pdbx_strand_id
1 'polypeptide(L)'
;MTHAFRPSAFTSLRPVILLAALATALASPSCAQERPSSDSSFAGLVARLSETGGYFDSDNIISNESSYLQVASQFAKAGTHGGVYIGVGPDQNFSYIALVRPSIAFMLDIRRDNMLEHLLFKSIFAQSRNRVEYLCRLFGKPIPADVESWNSRSVGLIIAYLQQTPTDSASVQAYRRASNDRITGFRVALDTRDRAVIDRYRAEFVADGLDTRYSSLGRNNRMDYPTFGQLMLATDRAGKLIGYLADEEAFQFVRSMQLHDRIVPVVGNVAGDKAVKAIGAYAREHGLKVSGFYLSNVEQYLLTRDGGFDEYAANVKTLPHDSTGVIIRSYFGRFGMSHPLFTPNRGTISASMIERFDSFLKRVQAGEIRTYPDLVFSGFVQP
;
A
#
# COMPACT_ATOMS: atom_id res chain seq x y z
N MET A 1 45.76 79.56 51.45
CA MET A 1 45.63 80.77 50.61
C MET A 1 44.60 80.51 49.56
N THR A 2 43.39 81.01 49.79
CA THR A 2 42.65 82.00 48.99
C THR A 2 42.24 81.55 47.63
N HIS A 3 41.06 81.55 47.24
CA HIS A 3 39.80 82.29 47.20
C HIS A 3 38.86 81.48 46.25
N ALA A 4 37.72 81.03 46.59
CA ALA A 4 36.41 81.66 46.44
C ALA A 4 36.13 82.32 45.08
N PHE A 5 35.23 81.84 44.32
CA PHE A 5 34.13 82.58 43.69
C PHE A 5 33.02 81.68 43.08
N ARG A 6 31.82 81.83 43.58
CA ARG A 6 30.56 81.57 42.85
C ARG A 6 30.21 82.84 42.07
N PRO A 7 29.51 82.83 40.94
CA PRO A 7 28.06 82.76 41.01
C PRO A 7 27.34 82.19 39.71
N SER A 8 26.08 82.05 39.95
CA SER A 8 24.86 82.37 39.19
C SER A 8 24.33 81.33 38.19
N ALA A 9 23.11 81.07 38.52
CA ALA A 9 22.15 80.24 37.80
C ALA A 9 21.75 80.90 36.45
N PHE A 10 21.60 80.05 35.44
CA PHE A 10 20.72 80.30 34.29
C PHE A 10 19.79 79.13 34.08
N THR A 11 18.54 79.37 34.30
CA THR A 11 17.43 78.57 33.96
C THR A 11 17.23 78.53 32.44
N SER A 12 17.36 77.36 31.84
CA SER A 12 16.94 77.15 30.44
C SER A 12 15.84 76.06 30.39
N LEU A 13 14.64 76.51 30.01
CA LEU A 13 13.53 75.71 29.68
C LEU A 13 13.94 74.76 28.54
N ARG A 14 13.79 73.47 28.76
CA ARG A 14 13.83 72.45 27.67
C ARG A 14 12.37 72.09 27.28
N PRO A 15 12.05 72.09 25.99
CA PRO A 15 10.73 71.59 25.54
C PRO A 15 10.65 70.05 25.64
N VAL A 16 9.61 69.61 26.28
CA VAL A 16 9.24 68.19 26.33
C VAL A 16 8.62 67.79 24.94
N ILE A 17 9.41 67.07 24.13
CA ILE A 17 8.92 66.48 22.92
C ILE A 17 8.23 65.16 23.35
N LEU A 18 6.90 65.12 23.28
CA LEU A 18 6.07 63.92 23.46
C LEU A 18 6.21 63.06 22.20
N LEU A 19 7.03 62.00 22.22
CA LEU A 19 7.07 61.01 21.18
C LEU A 19 5.87 60.05 21.37
N ALA A 20 4.80 60.24 20.58
CA ALA A 20 3.73 59.27 20.45
C ALA A 20 4.25 58.06 19.65
N ALA A 21 4.58 56.98 20.34
CA ALA A 21 4.91 55.69 19.69
C ALA A 21 3.62 55.08 19.12
N LEU A 22 3.45 55.21 17.82
CA LEU A 22 2.41 54.51 17.06
C LEU A 22 2.80 53.04 16.97
N ALA A 23 2.28 52.19 17.86
CA ALA A 23 2.42 50.73 17.78
C ALA A 23 1.55 50.21 16.62
N THR A 24 2.11 50.09 15.42
CA THR A 24 1.52 49.32 14.34
C THR A 24 1.62 47.84 14.70
N ALA A 25 0.54 47.27 15.20
CA ALA A 25 0.37 45.81 15.32
C ALA A 25 0.38 45.21 13.91
N LEU A 26 1.53 44.66 13.52
CA LEU A 26 1.62 43.76 12.37
C LEU A 26 0.83 42.52 12.73
N ALA A 27 -0.45 42.47 12.34
CA ALA A 27 -1.23 41.24 12.31
C ALA A 27 -0.56 40.30 11.30
N SER A 28 0.21 39.33 11.80
CA SER A 28 0.66 38.22 11.02
C SER A 28 -0.59 37.51 10.47
N PRO A 29 -0.67 37.24 9.15
CA PRO A 29 -1.77 36.44 8.65
C PRO A 29 -1.65 35.06 9.32
N SER A 30 -2.60 34.78 10.22
CA SER A 30 -2.84 33.43 10.72
C SER A 30 -3.11 32.57 9.48
N CYS A 31 -2.15 31.73 9.11
CA CYS A 31 -2.36 30.70 8.14
C CYS A 31 -3.40 29.76 8.77
N ALA A 32 -4.68 30.08 8.55
CA ALA A 32 -5.77 29.20 8.88
C ALA A 32 -5.53 27.94 8.02
N GLN A 33 -5.01 26.90 8.64
CA GLN A 33 -4.89 25.59 8.05
C GLN A 33 -6.33 25.17 7.73
N GLU A 34 -6.73 25.32 6.46
CA GLU A 34 -8.03 24.87 5.99
C GLU A 34 -8.18 23.42 6.43
N ARG A 35 -9.18 23.16 7.28
CA ARG A 35 -9.56 21.77 7.57
C ARG A 35 -9.94 21.16 6.24
N PRO A 36 -9.32 20.02 5.84
CA PRO A 36 -9.70 19.35 4.62
C PRO A 36 -11.23 19.21 4.59
N SER A 37 -11.85 19.52 3.47
CA SER A 37 -13.27 19.24 3.30
C SER A 37 -13.53 17.77 3.66
N SER A 38 -14.70 17.41 4.13
CA SER A 38 -15.03 16.03 4.50
C SER A 38 -14.70 15.03 3.39
N ASP A 39 -14.71 15.46 2.13
CA ASP A 39 -14.41 14.68 0.93
C ASP A 39 -12.90 14.46 0.69
N SER A 40 -12.02 15.31 1.22
CA SER A 40 -10.56 15.17 1.10
C SER A 40 -9.94 14.38 2.26
N SER A 41 -10.72 14.01 3.28
CA SER A 41 -10.27 13.14 4.37
C SER A 41 -10.04 11.70 3.88
N PHE A 42 -9.17 10.94 4.59
CA PHE A 42 -8.94 9.52 4.28
C PHE A 42 -10.26 8.74 4.18
N ALA A 43 -11.15 8.88 5.18
CA ALA A 43 -12.45 8.20 5.17
C ALA A 43 -13.35 8.67 4.04
N GLY A 44 -13.35 9.98 3.74
CA GLY A 44 -14.10 10.55 2.61
C GLY A 44 -13.61 9.99 1.28
N LEU A 45 -12.30 9.86 1.10
CA LEU A 45 -11.71 9.30 -0.11
C LEU A 45 -12.06 7.80 -0.27
N VAL A 46 -11.94 7.00 0.80
CA VAL A 46 -12.39 5.60 0.81
C VAL A 46 -13.86 5.49 0.39
N ALA A 47 -14.74 6.28 0.99
CA ALA A 47 -16.18 6.23 0.69
C ALA A 47 -16.50 6.71 -0.75
N ARG A 48 -15.87 7.78 -1.21
CA ARG A 48 -16.07 8.34 -2.54
C ARG A 48 -15.68 7.36 -3.64
N LEU A 49 -14.56 6.68 -3.48
CA LEU A 49 -14.02 5.77 -4.52
C LEU A 49 -14.66 4.38 -4.47
N SER A 50 -15.15 3.95 -3.31
CA SER A 50 -15.73 2.61 -3.15
C SER A 50 -17.14 2.51 -3.73
N GLU A 51 -17.50 1.29 -4.11
CA GLU A 51 -18.83 0.86 -4.53
C GLU A 51 -19.31 -0.31 -3.66
N THR A 52 -20.48 -0.84 -3.94
CA THR A 52 -20.98 -2.05 -3.26
C THR A 52 -20.04 -3.21 -3.52
N GLY A 53 -19.57 -3.85 -2.47
CA GLY A 53 -18.70 -5.03 -2.56
C GLY A 53 -19.43 -6.25 -3.14
N GLY A 54 -18.64 -7.18 -3.64
CA GLY A 54 -19.08 -8.48 -4.13
C GLY A 54 -18.42 -9.63 -3.37
N TYR A 55 -18.65 -10.83 -3.87
CA TYR A 55 -18.12 -12.07 -3.31
C TYR A 55 -17.01 -12.63 -4.19
N PHE A 56 -16.00 -13.16 -3.56
CA PHE A 56 -15.00 -14.03 -4.18
C PHE A 56 -14.68 -15.19 -3.22
N ASP A 57 -14.40 -16.37 -3.75
CA ASP A 57 -14.27 -17.63 -2.99
C ASP A 57 -12.89 -17.83 -2.33
N SER A 58 -12.30 -16.77 -1.81
CA SER A 58 -10.98 -16.78 -1.14
C SER A 58 -10.97 -15.82 0.04
N ASP A 59 -10.21 -16.16 1.09
CA ASP A 59 -9.90 -15.23 2.18
C ASP A 59 -8.90 -14.16 1.75
N ASN A 60 -7.95 -14.56 0.87
CA ASN A 60 -6.92 -13.70 0.32
C ASN A 60 -6.10 -12.95 1.38
N ILE A 61 -5.92 -13.58 2.55
CA ILE A 61 -5.19 -13.00 3.70
C ILE A 61 -3.73 -12.72 3.36
N ILE A 62 -3.11 -13.55 2.53
CA ILE A 62 -1.79 -13.31 1.93
C ILE A 62 -1.80 -13.73 0.47
N SER A 63 -0.77 -13.35 -0.27
CA SER A 63 -0.61 -13.77 -1.66
C SER A 63 -0.35 -15.27 -1.79
N ASN A 64 -0.86 -15.85 -2.88
CA ASN A 64 -0.51 -17.20 -3.33
C ASN A 64 0.57 -17.22 -4.43
N GLU A 65 1.24 -16.10 -4.68
CA GLU A 65 2.18 -15.90 -5.78
C GLU A 65 3.63 -15.93 -5.29
N SER A 66 4.32 -17.05 -5.48
CA SER A 66 5.74 -17.17 -5.11
C SER A 66 6.70 -16.39 -6.02
N SER A 67 6.23 -15.95 -7.21
CA SER A 67 7.06 -15.29 -8.23
C SER A 67 6.84 -13.77 -8.34
N TYR A 68 6.06 -13.17 -7.44
CA TYR A 68 5.60 -11.79 -7.59
C TYR A 68 6.74 -10.76 -7.73
N LEU A 69 7.90 -10.96 -7.14
CA LEU A 69 9.05 -10.05 -7.26
C LEU A 69 9.90 -10.26 -8.54
N GLN A 70 9.64 -11.29 -9.32
CA GLN A 70 10.38 -11.55 -10.54
C GLN A 70 10.14 -10.52 -11.66
N VAL A 71 9.16 -9.65 -11.50
CA VAL A 71 8.87 -8.52 -12.39
C VAL A 71 9.76 -7.29 -12.17
N ALA A 72 10.60 -7.27 -11.15
CA ALA A 72 11.38 -6.08 -10.77
C ALA A 72 12.26 -5.53 -11.91
N SER A 73 12.94 -6.41 -12.65
CA SER A 73 13.74 -6.00 -13.83
C SER A 73 12.88 -5.43 -14.95
N GLN A 74 11.66 -5.92 -15.10
CA GLN A 74 10.71 -5.45 -16.11
C GLN A 74 10.20 -4.02 -15.78
N PHE A 75 9.99 -3.67 -14.49
CA PHE A 75 9.68 -2.28 -14.09
C PHE A 75 10.78 -1.31 -14.52
N ALA A 76 12.05 -1.66 -14.26
CA ALA A 76 13.18 -0.84 -14.66
C ALA A 76 13.23 -0.65 -16.19
N LYS A 77 13.03 -1.73 -16.96
CA LYS A 77 13.00 -1.67 -18.45
C LYS A 77 11.81 -0.89 -18.97
N ALA A 78 10.66 -0.93 -18.29
CA ALA A 78 9.48 -0.15 -18.65
C ALA A 78 9.61 1.33 -18.26
N GLY A 79 10.54 1.69 -17.37
CA GLY A 79 10.65 3.02 -16.79
C GLY A 79 9.51 3.34 -15.80
N THR A 80 8.88 2.31 -15.26
CA THR A 80 7.71 2.45 -14.37
C THR A 80 8.12 3.00 -13.01
N HIS A 81 7.68 4.21 -12.70
CA HIS A 81 8.00 4.89 -11.44
C HIS A 81 7.01 6.02 -11.16
N GLY A 82 6.75 6.30 -9.86
CA GLY A 82 5.91 7.43 -9.44
C GLY A 82 4.43 7.26 -9.77
N GLY A 83 3.71 8.35 -9.90
CA GLY A 83 2.30 8.38 -10.33
C GLY A 83 1.34 7.72 -9.35
N VAL A 84 0.34 7.01 -9.89
CA VAL A 84 -0.68 6.26 -9.16
C VAL A 84 -0.44 4.77 -9.33
N TYR A 85 -0.45 4.04 -8.23
CA TYR A 85 -0.48 2.57 -8.22
C TYR A 85 -1.87 2.08 -7.87
N ILE A 86 -2.36 1.06 -8.58
CA ILE A 86 -3.60 0.33 -8.26
C ILE A 86 -3.23 -1.13 -8.05
N GLY A 87 -3.69 -1.74 -6.97
CA GLY A 87 -3.38 -3.14 -6.69
C GLY A 87 -4.57 -3.90 -6.13
N VAL A 88 -4.77 -5.14 -6.60
CA VAL A 88 -5.79 -6.06 -6.07
C VAL A 88 -5.18 -6.94 -4.99
N GLY A 89 -5.93 -7.20 -3.92
CA GLY A 89 -5.57 -8.18 -2.90
C GLY A 89 -4.66 -7.66 -1.79
N PRO A 90 -3.85 -8.56 -1.15
CA PRO A 90 -3.24 -8.31 0.14
C PRO A 90 -1.90 -7.54 0.09
N ASP A 91 -1.12 -7.72 1.14
CA ASP A 91 0.11 -6.99 1.49
C ASP A 91 1.27 -7.11 0.50
N GLN A 92 1.30 -8.10 -0.38
CA GLN A 92 2.33 -8.19 -1.43
C GLN A 92 2.42 -6.92 -2.28
N ASN A 93 1.31 -6.20 -2.43
CA ASN A 93 1.25 -4.89 -3.09
C ASN A 93 2.22 -3.88 -2.49
N PHE A 94 2.53 -3.97 -1.20
CA PHE A 94 3.48 -3.08 -0.56
C PHE A 94 4.89 -3.22 -1.15
N SER A 95 5.26 -4.41 -1.62
CA SER A 95 6.52 -4.60 -2.35
C SER A 95 6.51 -3.91 -3.70
N TYR A 96 5.42 -3.98 -4.45
CA TYR A 96 5.28 -3.25 -5.71
C TYR A 96 5.27 -1.73 -5.48
N ILE A 97 4.58 -1.26 -4.43
CA ILE A 97 4.59 0.14 -4.01
C ILE A 97 6.03 0.59 -3.68
N ALA A 98 6.80 -0.22 -2.97
CA ALA A 98 8.19 0.09 -2.67
C ALA A 98 9.09 0.15 -3.92
N LEU A 99 8.81 -0.66 -4.95
CA LEU A 99 9.54 -0.68 -6.22
C LEU A 99 9.15 0.50 -7.14
N VAL A 100 7.85 0.75 -7.29
CA VAL A 100 7.31 1.80 -8.18
C VAL A 100 7.40 3.18 -7.57
N ARG A 101 7.40 3.30 -6.24
CA ARG A 101 7.44 4.57 -5.50
C ARG A 101 6.34 5.57 -5.92
N PRO A 102 5.06 5.16 -5.95
CA PRO A 102 3.98 6.03 -6.40
C PRO A 102 3.71 7.18 -5.42
N SER A 103 3.10 8.25 -5.93
CA SER A 103 2.63 9.36 -5.09
C SER A 103 1.44 8.96 -4.22
N ILE A 104 0.58 8.06 -4.74
CA ILE A 104 -0.57 7.48 -4.04
C ILE A 104 -0.84 6.08 -4.59
N ALA A 105 -1.36 5.17 -3.74
CA ALA A 105 -1.74 3.82 -4.10
C ALA A 105 -3.18 3.53 -3.68
N PHE A 106 -3.92 2.84 -4.54
CA PHE A 106 -5.28 2.37 -4.27
C PHE A 106 -5.30 0.85 -4.19
N MET A 107 -5.69 0.31 -3.03
CA MET A 107 -5.86 -1.13 -2.83
C MET A 107 -7.30 -1.49 -3.16
N LEU A 108 -7.51 -1.93 -4.41
CA LEU A 108 -8.83 -2.21 -4.98
C LEU A 108 -9.14 -3.70 -4.88
N ASP A 109 -10.24 -4.06 -4.24
CA ASP A 109 -10.71 -5.45 -4.23
C ASP A 109 -12.24 -5.46 -4.24
N ILE A 110 -12.82 -6.44 -4.92
CA ILE A 110 -14.28 -6.64 -4.93
C ILE A 110 -14.82 -6.97 -3.53
N ARG A 111 -13.99 -7.57 -2.66
CA ARG A 111 -14.38 -7.93 -1.29
C ARG A 111 -14.12 -6.79 -0.32
N ARG A 112 -15.14 -6.45 0.44
CA ARG A 112 -14.99 -5.50 1.56
C ARG A 112 -13.97 -5.98 2.60
N ASP A 113 -13.84 -7.30 2.78
CA ASP A 113 -12.90 -7.90 3.73
C ASP A 113 -11.46 -7.48 3.46
N ASN A 114 -11.04 -7.34 2.19
CA ASN A 114 -9.70 -6.85 1.84
C ASN A 114 -9.48 -5.39 2.28
N MET A 115 -10.50 -4.52 2.13
CA MET A 115 -10.42 -3.16 2.67
C MET A 115 -10.19 -3.18 4.19
N LEU A 116 -10.90 -4.07 4.91
CA LEU A 116 -10.78 -4.21 6.37
C LEU A 116 -9.40 -4.71 6.79
N GLU A 117 -8.82 -5.62 6.03
CA GLU A 117 -7.45 -6.10 6.22
C GLU A 117 -6.43 -4.97 6.01
N HIS A 118 -6.58 -4.15 4.97
CA HIS A 118 -5.72 -2.99 4.76
C HIS A 118 -5.85 -1.93 5.87
N LEU A 119 -7.02 -1.77 6.50
CA LEU A 119 -7.16 -0.93 7.69
C LEU A 119 -6.41 -1.52 8.89
N LEU A 120 -6.39 -2.86 9.05
CA LEU A 120 -5.57 -3.53 10.05
C LEU A 120 -4.08 -3.26 9.80
N PHE A 121 -3.58 -3.50 8.58
CA PHE A 121 -2.18 -3.21 8.24
C PHE A 121 -1.82 -1.74 8.48
N LYS A 122 -2.66 -0.80 8.03
CA LYS A 122 -2.46 0.64 8.27
C LYS A 122 -2.32 0.96 9.76
N SER A 123 -3.15 0.34 10.59
CA SER A 123 -3.11 0.55 12.04
C SER A 123 -1.81 0.05 12.67
N ILE A 124 -1.26 -1.07 12.17
CA ILE A 124 0.01 -1.66 12.63
C ILE A 124 1.19 -0.81 12.15
N PHE A 125 1.22 -0.40 10.88
CA PHE A 125 2.24 0.52 10.36
C PHE A 125 2.33 1.82 11.18
N ALA A 126 1.18 2.38 11.56
CA ALA A 126 1.11 3.62 12.34
C ALA A 126 1.74 3.50 13.75
N GLN A 127 1.88 2.28 14.26
CA GLN A 127 2.39 1.98 15.58
C GLN A 127 3.79 1.38 15.58
N SER A 128 4.36 1.13 14.41
CA SER A 128 5.62 0.41 14.26
C SER A 128 6.72 1.35 13.78
N ARG A 129 7.89 1.29 14.40
CA ARG A 129 9.06 2.06 14.02
C ARG A 129 9.83 1.43 12.86
N ASN A 130 9.85 0.09 12.83
CA ASN A 130 10.59 -0.70 11.85
C ASN A 130 9.91 -2.06 11.58
N ARG A 131 10.54 -2.87 10.70
CA ARG A 131 10.02 -4.16 10.25
C ARG A 131 9.79 -5.15 11.38
N VAL A 132 10.72 -5.26 12.34
CA VAL A 132 10.58 -6.23 13.43
C VAL A 132 9.43 -5.85 14.34
N GLU A 133 9.26 -4.56 14.66
CA GLU A 133 8.13 -4.10 15.48
C GLU A 133 6.79 -4.34 14.77
N TYR A 134 6.73 -4.09 13.45
CA TYR A 134 5.55 -4.37 12.63
C TYR A 134 5.16 -5.86 12.70
N LEU A 135 6.13 -6.75 12.51
CA LEU A 135 5.89 -8.19 12.51
C LEU A 135 5.57 -8.72 13.92
N CYS A 136 6.20 -8.18 14.97
CA CYS A 136 5.83 -8.53 16.34
C CYS A 136 4.38 -8.17 16.65
N ARG A 137 3.93 -6.98 16.21
CA ARG A 137 2.53 -6.55 16.40
C ARG A 137 1.55 -7.38 15.57
N LEU A 138 1.93 -7.77 14.35
CA LEU A 138 1.10 -8.60 13.47
C LEU A 138 0.90 -10.00 14.07
N PHE A 139 1.98 -10.61 14.60
CA PHE A 139 1.97 -11.99 15.12
C PHE A 139 1.79 -12.10 16.63
N GLY A 140 1.52 -10.99 17.34
CA GLY A 140 1.28 -11.00 18.77
C GLY A 140 2.49 -11.39 19.61
N LYS A 141 3.72 -11.03 19.17
CA LYS A 141 4.98 -11.38 19.82
C LYS A 141 5.56 -10.18 20.57
N PRO A 142 6.32 -10.41 21.67
CA PRO A 142 7.06 -9.34 22.33
C PRO A 142 7.99 -8.59 21.36
N ILE A 143 8.05 -7.26 21.50
CA ILE A 143 8.98 -6.43 20.75
C ILE A 143 10.34 -6.51 21.45
N PRO A 144 11.47 -6.69 20.72
CA PRO A 144 12.78 -6.71 21.33
C PRO A 144 13.10 -5.37 22.00
N ALA A 145 13.79 -5.42 23.17
CA ALA A 145 14.09 -4.22 23.96
C ALA A 145 14.96 -3.20 23.18
N ASP A 146 15.90 -3.71 22.37
CA ASP A 146 16.83 -2.93 21.54
C ASP A 146 16.31 -2.74 20.10
N VAL A 147 15.04 -2.48 19.94
CA VAL A 147 14.33 -2.48 18.64
C VAL A 147 15.01 -1.64 17.55
N GLU A 148 15.69 -0.55 17.91
CA GLU A 148 16.39 0.32 16.95
C GLU A 148 17.57 -0.41 16.28
N SER A 149 18.26 -1.33 16.98
CA SER A 149 19.34 -2.13 16.40
C SER A 149 18.87 -3.07 15.29
N TRP A 150 17.57 -3.31 15.20
CA TRP A 150 16.96 -4.20 14.22
C TRP A 150 16.79 -3.57 12.82
N ASN A 151 16.98 -2.28 12.69
CA ASN A 151 16.89 -1.59 11.39
C ASN A 151 17.88 -2.14 10.37
N SER A 152 19.08 -2.52 10.81
CA SER A 152 20.13 -3.06 9.94
C SER A 152 20.17 -4.60 9.88
N ARG A 153 19.33 -5.31 10.64
CA ARG A 153 19.35 -6.77 10.65
C ARG A 153 18.72 -7.35 9.39
N SER A 154 19.27 -8.45 8.90
CA SER A 154 18.71 -9.15 7.74
C SER A 154 17.32 -9.70 8.02
N VAL A 155 16.52 -9.90 6.98
CA VAL A 155 15.21 -10.53 7.09
C VAL A 155 15.29 -11.94 7.68
N GLY A 156 16.38 -12.69 7.42
CA GLY A 156 16.61 -14.01 8.03
C GLY A 156 16.74 -13.96 9.54
N LEU A 157 17.42 -12.94 10.10
CA LEU A 157 17.51 -12.75 11.55
C LEU A 157 16.16 -12.36 12.16
N ILE A 158 15.36 -11.55 11.45
CA ILE A 158 14.00 -11.20 11.87
C ILE A 158 13.13 -12.47 11.91
N ILE A 159 13.17 -13.30 10.88
CA ILE A 159 12.45 -14.58 10.83
C ILE A 159 12.88 -15.49 11.99
N ALA A 160 14.18 -15.61 12.22
CA ALA A 160 14.70 -16.44 13.34
C ALA A 160 14.20 -15.95 14.71
N TYR A 161 14.18 -14.63 14.93
CA TYR A 161 13.60 -14.05 16.14
C TYR A 161 12.12 -14.40 16.30
N LEU A 162 11.33 -14.23 15.24
CA LEU A 162 9.90 -14.52 15.26
C LEU A 162 9.61 -16.01 15.49
N GLN A 163 10.44 -16.91 14.96
CA GLN A 163 10.31 -18.36 15.19
C GLN A 163 10.64 -18.76 16.63
N GLN A 164 11.68 -18.15 17.21
CA GLN A 164 12.15 -18.47 18.58
C GLN A 164 11.33 -17.79 19.67
N THR A 165 10.64 -16.71 19.35
CA THR A 165 9.84 -15.93 20.31
C THR A 165 8.40 -16.44 20.34
N PRO A 166 7.90 -16.97 21.46
CA PRO A 166 6.52 -17.40 21.56
C PRO A 166 5.57 -16.20 21.50
N THR A 167 4.34 -16.46 21.06
CA THR A 167 3.24 -15.49 21.16
C THR A 167 2.95 -15.21 22.63
N ASP A 168 2.71 -13.95 22.97
CA ASP A 168 2.42 -13.50 24.34
C ASP A 168 1.02 -12.90 24.44
N SER A 169 0.18 -13.47 25.30
CA SER A 169 -1.22 -13.05 25.43
C SER A 169 -1.40 -11.60 25.87
N ALA A 170 -0.49 -11.07 26.69
CA ALA A 170 -0.53 -9.67 27.12
C ALA A 170 -0.21 -8.73 25.94
N SER A 171 0.80 -9.08 25.13
CA SER A 171 1.15 -8.39 23.88
C SER A 171 -0.01 -8.42 22.89
N VAL A 172 -0.62 -9.57 22.64
CA VAL A 172 -1.80 -9.72 21.75
C VAL A 172 -2.92 -8.77 22.16
N GLN A 173 -3.28 -8.74 23.44
CA GLN A 173 -4.34 -7.88 23.94
C GLN A 173 -3.97 -6.39 23.84
N ALA A 174 -2.73 -6.03 24.16
CA ALA A 174 -2.25 -4.65 24.08
C ALA A 174 -2.29 -4.14 22.63
N TYR A 175 -1.77 -4.94 21.68
CA TYR A 175 -1.75 -4.59 20.26
C TYR A 175 -3.15 -4.54 19.66
N ARG A 176 -4.04 -5.45 20.06
CA ARG A 176 -5.45 -5.42 19.67
C ARG A 176 -6.13 -4.12 20.08
N ARG A 177 -5.99 -3.71 21.35
CA ARG A 177 -6.57 -2.44 21.84
C ARG A 177 -6.01 -1.26 21.04
N ALA A 178 -4.70 -1.13 20.98
CA ALA A 178 -4.05 -0.02 20.29
C ALA A 178 -4.41 0.04 18.79
N SER A 179 -4.52 -1.12 18.12
CA SER A 179 -4.95 -1.21 16.72
C SER A 179 -6.40 -0.78 16.55
N ASN A 180 -7.32 -1.20 17.44
CA ASN A 180 -8.73 -0.83 17.38
C ASN A 180 -8.93 0.68 17.59
N ASP A 181 -8.15 1.30 18.48
CA ASP A 181 -8.17 2.75 18.69
C ASP A 181 -7.73 3.50 17.43
N ARG A 182 -6.65 3.01 16.77
CA ARG A 182 -6.17 3.57 15.51
C ARG A 182 -7.19 3.43 14.38
N ILE A 183 -7.79 2.24 14.22
CA ILE A 183 -8.82 1.98 13.20
C ILE A 183 -10.03 2.89 13.41
N THR A 184 -10.45 3.08 14.65
CA THR A 184 -11.52 4.03 14.97
C THR A 184 -11.15 5.46 14.59
N GLY A 185 -9.88 5.84 14.79
CA GLY A 185 -9.34 7.15 14.41
C GLY A 185 -9.30 7.41 12.91
N PHE A 186 -9.31 6.39 12.06
CA PHE A 186 -9.40 6.56 10.60
C PHE A 186 -10.77 7.04 10.12
N ARG A 187 -11.81 6.95 10.96
CA ARG A 187 -13.18 7.41 10.71
C ARG A 187 -13.87 6.77 9.50
N VAL A 188 -13.37 5.64 9.03
CA VAL A 188 -14.06 4.82 8.02
C VAL A 188 -15.29 4.21 8.70
N ALA A 189 -16.43 4.23 8.01
CA ALA A 189 -17.67 3.66 8.54
C ALA A 189 -17.54 2.13 8.61
N LEU A 190 -17.57 1.59 9.84
CA LEU A 190 -17.43 0.17 10.15
C LEU A 190 -18.60 -0.27 11.04
N ASP A 191 -19.26 -1.35 10.63
CA ASP A 191 -20.29 -2.00 11.42
C ASP A 191 -19.71 -3.10 12.34
N THR A 192 -20.57 -3.85 13.02
CA THR A 192 -20.19 -4.94 13.92
C THR A 192 -19.55 -6.10 13.16
N ARG A 193 -20.04 -6.42 11.93
CA ARG A 193 -19.48 -7.48 11.08
C ARG A 193 -18.09 -7.11 10.60
N ASP A 194 -17.88 -5.87 10.18
CA ASP A 194 -16.58 -5.36 9.77
C ASP A 194 -15.53 -5.54 10.88
N ARG A 195 -15.89 -5.20 12.11
CA ARG A 195 -14.99 -5.36 13.26
C ARG A 195 -14.69 -6.84 13.56
N ALA A 196 -15.69 -7.72 13.41
CA ALA A 196 -15.48 -9.17 13.55
C ALA A 196 -14.53 -9.72 12.47
N VAL A 197 -14.61 -9.23 11.24
CA VAL A 197 -13.68 -9.61 10.16
C VAL A 197 -12.25 -9.15 10.47
N ILE A 198 -12.06 -7.91 10.93
CA ILE A 198 -10.74 -7.42 11.36
C ILE A 198 -10.18 -8.28 12.50
N ASP A 199 -11.01 -8.65 13.47
CA ASP A 199 -10.58 -9.51 14.58
C ASP A 199 -10.25 -10.94 14.11
N ARG A 200 -10.96 -11.47 13.10
CA ARG A 200 -10.65 -12.76 12.47
C ARG A 200 -9.28 -12.72 11.80
N TYR A 201 -8.98 -11.75 10.94
CA TYR A 201 -7.66 -11.61 10.30
C TYR A 201 -6.54 -11.51 11.34
N ARG A 202 -6.75 -10.71 12.39
CA ARG A 202 -5.77 -10.61 13.48
C ARG A 202 -5.54 -11.96 14.17
N ALA A 203 -6.61 -12.71 14.44
CA ALA A 203 -6.52 -14.03 15.08
C ALA A 203 -5.76 -15.03 14.19
N GLU A 204 -5.99 -15.02 12.89
CA GLU A 204 -5.30 -15.88 11.92
C GLU A 204 -3.79 -15.56 11.88
N PHE A 205 -3.40 -14.28 11.78
CA PHE A 205 -1.98 -13.88 11.83
C PHE A 205 -1.31 -14.24 13.16
N VAL A 206 -2.02 -14.13 14.27
CA VAL A 206 -1.49 -14.50 15.60
C VAL A 206 -1.36 -16.01 15.74
N ALA A 207 -2.30 -16.79 15.22
CA ALA A 207 -2.30 -18.24 15.31
C ALA A 207 -1.23 -18.87 14.43
N ASP A 208 -1.14 -18.47 13.17
CA ASP A 208 -0.31 -19.11 12.16
C ASP A 208 1.04 -18.42 11.98
N GLY A 209 1.16 -17.12 12.31
CA GLY A 209 2.40 -16.37 12.24
C GLY A 209 3.05 -16.46 10.86
N LEU A 210 4.32 -16.89 10.82
CA LEU A 210 5.08 -17.08 9.57
C LEU A 210 4.54 -18.21 8.67
N ASP A 211 3.70 -19.10 9.21
CA ASP A 211 3.10 -20.22 8.48
C ASP A 211 1.73 -19.87 7.87
N THR A 212 1.22 -18.64 8.09
CA THR A 212 0.02 -18.14 7.44
C THR A 212 0.07 -18.41 5.94
N ARG A 213 -1.02 -18.92 5.36
CA ARG A 213 -1.16 -19.27 3.94
C ARG A 213 -2.45 -18.74 3.37
N TYR A 214 -2.40 -18.50 2.06
CA TYR A 214 -3.62 -18.27 1.27
C TYR A 214 -4.56 -19.48 1.39
N SER A 215 -5.84 -19.24 1.59
CA SER A 215 -6.88 -20.26 1.53
C SER A 215 -8.01 -19.90 0.58
N SER A 216 -8.74 -20.90 0.12
CA SER A 216 -9.91 -20.76 -0.75
C SER A 216 -11.09 -21.44 -0.10
N LEU A 217 -12.22 -20.76 -0.04
CA LEU A 217 -13.47 -21.30 0.51
C LEU A 217 -14.01 -22.39 -0.40
N GLY A 218 -14.31 -23.54 0.17
CA GLY A 218 -14.89 -24.67 -0.57
C GLY A 218 -13.94 -25.42 -1.53
N ARG A 219 -12.63 -25.14 -1.47
CA ARG A 219 -11.60 -25.86 -2.21
C ARG A 219 -10.59 -26.46 -1.24
N ASN A 220 -9.97 -27.58 -1.61
CA ASN A 220 -8.84 -28.11 -0.86
C ASN A 220 -7.69 -27.09 -0.91
N ASN A 221 -7.21 -26.67 0.27
CA ASN A 221 -6.04 -25.83 0.36
C ASN A 221 -4.84 -26.53 -0.27
N ARG A 222 -4.16 -25.82 -1.16
CA ARG A 222 -2.96 -26.36 -1.81
C ARG A 222 -1.79 -26.21 -0.87
N MET A 223 -1.14 -27.31 -0.54
CA MET A 223 0.07 -27.32 0.30
C MET A 223 1.27 -26.62 -0.37
N ASP A 224 1.20 -26.40 -1.68
CA ASP A 224 2.24 -25.75 -2.49
C ASP A 224 2.12 -24.21 -2.52
N TYR A 225 1.06 -23.62 -1.95
CA TYR A 225 1.00 -22.18 -1.77
C TYR A 225 2.07 -21.69 -0.77
N PRO A 226 2.74 -20.55 -1.04
CA PRO A 226 3.76 -20.04 -0.14
C PRO A 226 3.20 -19.65 1.23
N THR A 227 4.03 -19.78 2.27
CA THR A 227 3.75 -19.19 3.57
C THR A 227 4.13 -17.72 3.60
N PHE A 228 3.64 -16.98 4.60
CA PHE A 228 4.07 -15.59 4.84
C PHE A 228 5.60 -15.48 4.95
N GLY A 229 6.23 -16.37 5.71
CA GLY A 229 7.69 -16.42 5.84
C GLY A 229 8.41 -16.68 4.52
N GLN A 230 7.85 -17.52 3.64
CA GLN A 230 8.41 -17.76 2.29
C GLN A 230 8.24 -16.52 1.39
N LEU A 231 7.13 -15.79 1.49
CA LEU A 231 6.93 -14.53 0.75
C LEU A 231 7.90 -13.43 1.22
N MET A 232 8.22 -13.37 2.52
CA MET A 232 9.25 -12.45 3.03
C MET A 232 10.64 -12.72 2.43
N LEU A 233 10.91 -13.98 2.04
CA LEU A 233 12.17 -14.42 1.42
C LEU A 233 12.11 -14.45 -0.12
N ALA A 234 11.02 -13.97 -0.73
CA ALA A 234 10.91 -13.90 -2.16
C ALA A 234 12.00 -13.01 -2.77
N THR A 235 12.53 -13.44 -3.91
CA THR A 235 13.62 -12.74 -4.60
C THR A 235 13.22 -12.31 -6.01
N ASP A 236 13.92 -11.33 -6.54
CA ASP A 236 13.90 -11.06 -7.97
C ASP A 236 14.58 -12.18 -8.79
N ARG A 237 14.66 -12.02 -10.11
CA ARG A 237 15.31 -12.99 -11.01
C ARG A 237 16.81 -13.14 -10.75
N ALA A 238 17.47 -12.10 -10.23
CA ALA A 238 18.89 -12.11 -9.87
C ALA A 238 19.13 -12.77 -8.48
N GLY A 239 18.10 -13.14 -7.76
CA GLY A 239 18.19 -13.73 -6.42
C GLY A 239 18.31 -12.70 -5.30
N LYS A 240 18.08 -11.42 -5.58
CA LYS A 240 18.13 -10.35 -4.58
C LYS A 240 16.80 -10.28 -3.83
N LEU A 241 16.87 -10.17 -2.50
CA LEU A 241 15.74 -9.90 -1.62
C LEU A 241 15.35 -8.41 -1.72
N ILE A 242 14.16 -8.12 -2.24
CA ILE A 242 13.68 -6.76 -2.54
C ILE A 242 12.27 -6.48 -2.05
N GLY A 243 11.66 -7.42 -1.32
CA GLY A 243 10.34 -7.23 -0.72
C GLY A 243 10.32 -6.15 0.35
N TYR A 244 9.17 -5.55 0.61
CA TYR A 244 9.03 -4.48 1.61
C TYR A 244 9.41 -4.90 3.04
N LEU A 245 9.36 -6.20 3.36
CA LEU A 245 9.82 -6.75 4.64
C LEU A 245 11.28 -7.27 4.60
N ALA A 246 11.87 -7.37 3.42
CA ALA A 246 13.25 -7.78 3.27
C ALA A 246 14.24 -6.62 3.46
N ASP A 247 13.81 -5.39 3.18
CA ASP A 247 14.62 -4.18 3.23
C ASP A 247 13.96 -3.09 4.09
N GLU A 248 14.75 -2.45 4.98
CA GLU A 248 14.21 -1.44 5.88
C GLU A 248 13.83 -0.14 5.15
N GLU A 249 14.57 0.27 4.13
CA GLU A 249 14.24 1.46 3.35
C GLU A 249 12.90 1.27 2.61
N ALA A 250 12.69 0.10 2.02
CA ALA A 250 11.44 -0.26 1.38
C ALA A 250 10.26 -0.24 2.37
N PHE A 251 10.45 -0.79 3.58
CA PHE A 251 9.47 -0.74 4.65
C PHE A 251 9.15 0.70 5.07
N GLN A 252 10.16 1.53 5.30
CA GLN A 252 9.97 2.92 5.72
C GLN A 252 9.26 3.76 4.65
N PHE A 253 9.50 3.49 3.37
CA PHE A 253 8.74 4.12 2.29
C PHE A 253 7.25 3.78 2.38
N VAL A 254 6.91 2.49 2.47
CA VAL A 254 5.52 2.03 2.62
C VAL A 254 4.90 2.60 3.90
N ARG A 255 5.63 2.56 5.01
CA ARG A 255 5.21 3.15 6.28
C ARG A 255 4.90 4.64 6.15
N SER A 256 5.77 5.38 5.49
CA SER A 256 5.55 6.81 5.23
C SER A 256 4.26 7.04 4.44
N MET A 257 4.01 6.27 3.39
CA MET A 257 2.77 6.35 2.62
C MET A 257 1.54 6.04 3.49
N GLN A 258 1.62 5.02 4.35
CA GLN A 258 0.54 4.68 5.30
C GLN A 258 0.24 5.83 6.28
N LEU A 259 1.29 6.45 6.83
CA LEU A 259 1.16 7.55 7.79
C LEU A 259 0.56 8.83 7.18
N HIS A 260 0.78 9.04 5.87
CA HIS A 260 0.30 10.21 5.14
C HIS A 260 -0.98 9.92 4.32
N ASP A 261 -1.72 8.85 4.64
CA ASP A 261 -2.97 8.47 3.99
C ASP A 261 -2.85 8.26 2.47
N ARG A 262 -1.65 7.87 1.99
CA ARG A 262 -1.34 7.65 0.57
C ARG A 262 -1.51 6.20 0.10
N ILE A 263 -1.89 5.28 0.99
CA ILE A 263 -2.35 3.94 0.64
C ILE A 263 -3.81 3.86 1.05
N VAL A 264 -4.70 3.86 0.07
CA VAL A 264 -6.15 4.00 0.25
C VAL A 264 -6.85 2.72 -0.17
N PRO A 265 -7.46 1.98 0.76
CA PRO A 265 -8.24 0.81 0.39
C PRO A 265 -9.57 1.22 -0.24
N VAL A 266 -9.95 0.50 -1.31
CA VAL A 266 -11.15 0.77 -2.10
C VAL A 266 -11.89 -0.53 -2.33
N VAL A 267 -13.17 -0.57 -2.00
CA VAL A 267 -14.03 -1.69 -2.36
C VAL A 267 -14.56 -1.47 -3.77
N GLY A 268 -14.29 -2.42 -4.69
CA GLY A 268 -14.78 -2.28 -6.06
C GLY A 268 -14.39 -3.43 -6.97
N ASN A 269 -15.19 -3.63 -8.00
CA ASN A 269 -14.95 -4.56 -9.08
C ASN A 269 -14.14 -3.88 -10.19
N VAL A 270 -13.09 -4.51 -10.69
CA VAL A 270 -12.30 -3.96 -11.81
C VAL A 270 -13.12 -3.81 -13.08
N ALA A 271 -14.16 -4.64 -13.26
CA ALA A 271 -15.16 -4.55 -14.34
C ALA A 271 -16.42 -3.75 -13.93
N GLY A 272 -16.43 -3.16 -12.72
CA GLY A 272 -17.57 -2.43 -12.17
C GLY A 272 -17.75 -1.02 -12.78
N ASP A 273 -18.85 -0.39 -12.41
CA ASP A 273 -19.23 0.89 -13.01
C ASP A 273 -18.58 2.11 -12.35
N LYS A 274 -17.98 1.97 -11.15
CA LYS A 274 -17.57 3.13 -10.37
C LYS A 274 -16.08 3.15 -10.01
N ALA A 275 -15.57 2.14 -9.29
CA ALA A 275 -14.30 2.27 -8.56
C ALA A 275 -13.11 2.62 -9.47
N VAL A 276 -12.87 1.89 -10.55
CA VAL A 276 -11.76 2.16 -11.50
C VAL A 276 -11.90 3.52 -12.17
N LYS A 277 -13.11 3.86 -12.60
CA LYS A 277 -13.42 5.18 -13.23
C LYS A 277 -13.19 6.32 -12.24
N ALA A 278 -13.59 6.15 -10.98
CA ALA A 278 -13.39 7.14 -9.92
C ALA A 278 -11.91 7.35 -9.58
N ILE A 279 -11.11 6.26 -9.53
CA ILE A 279 -9.65 6.34 -9.39
C ILE A 279 -9.03 7.09 -10.58
N GLY A 280 -9.47 6.78 -11.80
CA GLY A 280 -9.03 7.49 -13.02
C GLY A 280 -9.38 8.98 -13.00
N ALA A 281 -10.58 9.33 -12.51
CA ALA A 281 -10.99 10.72 -12.33
C ALA A 281 -10.13 11.43 -11.28
N TYR A 282 -9.90 10.79 -10.12
CA TYR A 282 -8.99 11.28 -9.08
C TYR A 282 -7.58 11.56 -9.64
N ALA A 283 -7.03 10.62 -10.40
CA ALA A 283 -5.70 10.78 -10.99
C ALA A 283 -5.65 11.99 -11.94
N ARG A 284 -6.66 12.19 -12.80
CA ARG A 284 -6.75 13.37 -13.69
C ARG A 284 -6.88 14.67 -12.92
N GLU A 285 -7.73 14.71 -11.91
CA GLU A 285 -7.95 15.88 -11.05
C GLU A 285 -6.66 16.36 -10.39
N HIS A 286 -5.76 15.41 -10.02
CA HIS A 286 -4.48 15.70 -9.39
C HIS A 286 -3.28 15.75 -10.37
N GLY A 287 -3.53 15.72 -11.68
CA GLY A 287 -2.48 15.75 -12.70
C GLY A 287 -1.57 14.51 -12.68
N LEU A 288 -2.03 13.38 -12.12
CA LEU A 288 -1.25 12.15 -11.99
C LEU A 288 -1.54 11.17 -13.13
N LYS A 289 -0.58 10.28 -13.40
CA LYS A 289 -0.70 9.15 -14.32
C LYS A 289 -0.69 7.83 -13.55
N VAL A 290 -1.44 6.84 -14.03
CA VAL A 290 -1.38 5.49 -13.49
C VAL A 290 -0.12 4.81 -14.01
N SER A 291 0.79 4.48 -13.10
CA SER A 291 2.07 3.85 -13.41
C SER A 291 2.01 2.32 -13.29
N GLY A 292 1.19 1.79 -12.39
CA GLY A 292 1.06 0.35 -12.21
C GLY A 292 -0.37 -0.07 -11.86
N PHE A 293 -0.84 -1.15 -12.49
CA PHE A 293 -2.11 -1.79 -12.13
C PHE A 293 -1.90 -3.29 -11.95
N TYR A 294 -1.84 -3.74 -10.71
CA TYR A 294 -1.69 -5.15 -10.38
C TYR A 294 -3.06 -5.84 -10.25
N LEU A 295 -3.21 -6.96 -10.93
CA LEU A 295 -4.47 -7.70 -11.07
C LEU A 295 -4.36 -9.17 -10.64
N SER A 296 -3.16 -9.68 -10.31
CA SER A 296 -2.98 -11.13 -10.14
C SER A 296 -3.48 -11.90 -11.37
N ASN A 297 -4.42 -12.82 -11.18
CA ASN A 297 -5.09 -13.55 -12.25
C ASN A 297 -6.59 -13.21 -12.37
N VAL A 298 -7.01 -12.02 -11.96
CA VAL A 298 -8.42 -11.59 -12.03
C VAL A 298 -8.95 -11.68 -13.47
N GLU A 299 -8.15 -11.28 -14.45
CA GLU A 299 -8.53 -11.33 -15.87
C GLU A 299 -8.89 -12.75 -16.35
N GLN A 300 -8.33 -13.80 -15.72
CA GLN A 300 -8.72 -15.19 -16.00
C GLN A 300 -10.19 -15.42 -15.69
N TYR A 301 -10.67 -14.89 -14.56
CA TYR A 301 -12.08 -15.05 -14.16
C TYR A 301 -12.99 -14.27 -15.09
N LEU A 302 -12.62 -13.04 -15.44
CA LEU A 302 -13.38 -12.19 -16.35
C LEU A 302 -13.55 -12.82 -17.75
N LEU A 303 -12.52 -13.55 -18.23
CA LEU A 303 -12.54 -14.19 -19.55
C LEU A 303 -13.24 -15.57 -19.55
N THR A 304 -13.30 -16.27 -18.40
CA THR A 304 -13.70 -17.68 -18.39
C THR A 304 -14.98 -17.96 -17.61
N ARG A 305 -15.24 -17.21 -16.54
CA ARG A 305 -16.24 -17.59 -15.55
C ARG A 305 -17.31 -16.54 -15.33
N ASP A 306 -16.88 -15.32 -15.12
CA ASP A 306 -17.77 -14.27 -14.64
C ASP A 306 -18.21 -13.32 -15.77
N GLY A 307 -17.54 -13.36 -16.93
CA GLY A 307 -17.69 -12.33 -17.95
C GLY A 307 -17.10 -11.00 -17.48
N GLY A 308 -17.33 -9.91 -18.21
CA GLY A 308 -16.93 -8.58 -17.80
C GLY A 308 -15.53 -8.17 -18.27
N PHE A 309 -14.90 -8.92 -19.16
CA PHE A 309 -13.58 -8.54 -19.71
C PHE A 309 -13.66 -7.26 -20.55
N ASP A 310 -14.73 -7.08 -21.30
CA ASP A 310 -14.93 -5.88 -22.12
C ASP A 310 -15.14 -4.64 -21.25
N GLU A 311 -15.91 -4.76 -20.16
CA GLU A 311 -16.12 -3.71 -19.16
C GLU A 311 -14.82 -3.35 -18.45
N TYR A 312 -14.03 -4.36 -18.06
CA TYR A 312 -12.70 -4.15 -17.51
C TYR A 312 -11.78 -3.42 -18.48
N ALA A 313 -11.70 -3.86 -19.73
CA ALA A 313 -10.89 -3.19 -20.76
C ALA A 313 -11.34 -1.75 -21.01
N ALA A 314 -12.66 -1.51 -21.02
CA ALA A 314 -13.22 -0.17 -21.10
C ALA A 314 -12.84 0.69 -19.89
N ASN A 315 -12.85 0.12 -18.68
CA ASN A 315 -12.40 0.81 -17.48
C ASN A 315 -10.90 1.14 -17.52
N VAL A 316 -10.04 0.22 -17.95
CA VAL A 316 -8.61 0.46 -18.14
C VAL A 316 -8.37 1.61 -19.11
N LYS A 317 -9.12 1.69 -20.20
CA LYS A 317 -9.05 2.79 -21.19
C LYS A 317 -9.35 4.16 -20.57
N THR A 318 -10.09 4.22 -19.46
CA THR A 318 -10.37 5.50 -18.79
C THR A 318 -9.22 5.99 -17.90
N LEU A 319 -8.24 5.14 -17.58
CA LEU A 319 -7.14 5.50 -16.70
C LEU A 319 -6.13 6.40 -17.42
N PRO A 320 -5.78 7.58 -16.86
CA PRO A 320 -4.71 8.40 -17.43
C PRO A 320 -3.37 7.71 -17.25
N HIS A 321 -2.70 7.37 -18.33
CA HIS A 321 -1.38 6.71 -18.31
C HIS A 321 -0.46 7.32 -19.36
N ASP A 322 0.80 6.91 -19.34
CA ASP A 322 1.78 7.19 -20.38
C ASP A 322 2.50 5.89 -20.79
N SER A 323 3.52 6.01 -21.61
CA SER A 323 4.25 4.85 -22.14
C SER A 323 4.99 4.02 -21.07
N THR A 324 5.12 4.51 -19.84
CA THR A 324 5.78 3.81 -18.72
C THR A 324 4.79 3.03 -17.85
N GLY A 325 3.50 3.29 -18.00
CA GLY A 325 2.44 2.63 -17.24
C GLY A 325 2.25 1.17 -17.65
N VAL A 326 2.05 0.30 -16.65
CA VAL A 326 2.00 -1.16 -16.86
C VAL A 326 0.85 -1.82 -16.10
N ILE A 327 0.37 -2.93 -16.67
CA ILE A 327 -0.49 -3.91 -16.01
C ILE A 327 0.40 -5.06 -15.53
N ILE A 328 0.20 -5.53 -14.30
CA ILE A 328 0.95 -6.62 -13.68
C ILE A 328 0.01 -7.81 -13.51
N ARG A 329 0.41 -8.98 -14.02
CA ARG A 329 -0.40 -10.20 -14.02
C ARG A 329 0.37 -11.38 -13.46
N SER A 330 -0.37 -12.42 -13.08
CA SER A 330 0.19 -13.70 -12.64
C SER A 330 -0.51 -14.87 -13.30
N TYR A 331 0.28 -15.73 -13.92
CA TYR A 331 -0.16 -16.99 -14.48
C TYR A 331 0.14 -18.15 -13.53
N PHE A 332 -0.85 -19.00 -13.28
CA PHE A 332 -0.69 -20.22 -12.50
C PHE A 332 -0.74 -21.44 -13.43
N GLY A 333 0.30 -22.25 -13.42
CA GLY A 333 0.52 -23.37 -14.35
C GLY A 333 -0.50 -24.53 -14.30
N ARG A 334 -1.79 -24.24 -14.15
CA ARG A 334 -2.85 -25.24 -14.01
C ARG A 334 -3.27 -25.92 -15.29
N PHE A 335 -2.84 -25.42 -16.45
CA PHE A 335 -3.32 -25.88 -17.76
C PHE A 335 -2.31 -26.77 -18.49
N GLY A 336 -1.32 -27.33 -17.79
CA GLY A 336 -0.28 -28.15 -18.42
C GLY A 336 0.68 -27.39 -19.33
N MET A 337 0.50 -26.08 -19.50
CA MET A 337 1.39 -25.25 -20.30
C MET A 337 2.46 -24.61 -19.42
N SER A 338 3.72 -24.87 -19.74
CA SER A 338 4.86 -24.17 -19.09
C SER A 338 4.97 -22.77 -19.64
N HIS A 339 4.93 -21.77 -18.76
CA HIS A 339 5.13 -20.38 -19.16
C HIS A 339 6.65 -20.09 -19.33
N PRO A 340 7.08 -19.33 -20.38
CA PRO A 340 8.51 -19.02 -20.60
C PRO A 340 9.18 -18.32 -19.41
N LEU A 341 8.40 -17.61 -18.58
CA LEU A 341 8.90 -16.93 -17.39
C LEU A 341 8.93 -17.80 -16.13
N PHE A 342 8.48 -19.05 -16.16
CA PHE A 342 8.68 -19.96 -15.05
C PHE A 342 10.17 -20.14 -14.75
N THR A 343 10.52 -20.15 -13.47
CA THR A 343 11.85 -20.47 -12.99
C THR A 343 11.83 -21.90 -12.41
N PRO A 344 12.18 -22.95 -13.18
CA PRO A 344 11.87 -24.34 -12.83
C PRO A 344 12.44 -24.83 -11.50
N ASN A 345 13.53 -24.23 -11.03
CA ASN A 345 14.29 -24.75 -9.89
C ASN A 345 13.93 -24.14 -8.53
N ARG A 346 12.82 -23.38 -8.42
CA ARG A 346 12.49 -22.64 -7.19
C ARG A 346 11.14 -23.01 -6.55
N GLY A 347 10.50 -24.09 -6.96
CA GLY A 347 9.16 -24.45 -6.45
C GLY A 347 8.09 -23.39 -6.74
N THR A 348 8.29 -22.58 -7.79
CA THR A 348 7.35 -21.52 -8.16
C THR A 348 6.16 -22.12 -8.87
N ILE A 349 4.97 -21.85 -8.36
CA ILE A 349 3.69 -22.28 -8.94
C ILE A 349 3.06 -21.21 -9.83
N SER A 350 3.65 -20.02 -9.88
CA SER A 350 3.18 -18.86 -10.64
C SER A 350 4.29 -18.24 -11.47
N ALA A 351 3.93 -17.56 -12.54
CA ALA A 351 4.80 -16.67 -13.29
C ALA A 351 4.18 -15.28 -13.32
N SER A 352 4.91 -14.28 -12.84
CA SER A 352 4.46 -12.89 -12.86
C SER A 352 5.10 -12.15 -14.03
N MET A 353 4.34 -11.26 -14.66
CA MET A 353 4.74 -10.50 -15.84
C MET A 353 4.09 -9.12 -15.85
N ILE A 354 4.66 -8.22 -16.64
CA ILE A 354 4.05 -6.91 -16.89
C ILE A 354 3.84 -6.69 -18.39
N GLU A 355 2.74 -5.98 -18.71
CA GLU A 355 2.44 -5.50 -20.06
C GLU A 355 2.17 -3.98 -19.99
N ARG A 356 2.63 -3.21 -20.99
CA ARG A 356 2.33 -1.78 -21.07
C ARG A 356 0.84 -1.54 -21.32
N PHE A 357 0.26 -0.49 -20.74
CA PHE A 357 -1.15 -0.12 -21.02
C PHE A 357 -1.41 0.04 -22.51
N ASP A 358 -0.53 0.75 -23.23
CA ASP A 358 -0.68 0.96 -24.67
C ASP A 358 -0.69 -0.35 -25.46
N SER A 359 0.17 -1.33 -25.09
CA SER A 359 0.20 -2.66 -25.71
C SER A 359 -1.13 -3.38 -25.48
N PHE A 360 -1.58 -3.45 -24.23
CA PHE A 360 -2.82 -4.09 -23.86
C PHE A 360 -4.02 -3.49 -24.62
N LEU A 361 -4.18 -2.17 -24.58
CA LEU A 361 -5.30 -1.50 -25.24
C LEU A 361 -5.30 -1.68 -26.77
N LYS A 362 -4.12 -1.71 -27.39
CA LYS A 362 -3.96 -1.97 -28.83
C LYS A 362 -4.41 -3.40 -29.19
N ARG A 363 -4.01 -4.38 -28.37
CA ARG A 363 -4.38 -5.80 -28.54
C ARG A 363 -5.87 -6.03 -28.32
N VAL A 364 -6.47 -5.36 -27.32
CA VAL A 364 -7.94 -5.37 -27.11
C VAL A 364 -8.64 -4.82 -28.35
N GLN A 365 -8.21 -3.66 -28.86
CA GLN A 365 -8.82 -3.05 -30.06
C GLN A 365 -8.68 -3.92 -31.31
N ALA A 366 -7.59 -4.66 -31.44
CA ALA A 366 -7.36 -5.60 -32.55
C ALA A 366 -8.12 -6.93 -32.41
N GLY A 367 -8.80 -7.19 -31.27
CA GLY A 367 -9.50 -8.44 -31.00
C GLY A 367 -8.57 -9.63 -30.82
N GLU A 368 -7.32 -9.38 -30.40
CA GLU A 368 -6.29 -10.41 -30.19
C GLU A 368 -6.45 -11.18 -28.89
N ILE A 369 -7.24 -10.66 -27.92
CA ILE A 369 -7.41 -11.24 -26.60
C ILE A 369 -8.80 -11.87 -26.52
N ARG A 370 -8.83 -13.21 -26.55
CA ARG A 370 -10.07 -14.02 -26.46
C ARG A 370 -10.03 -15.00 -25.30
N THR A 371 -8.83 -15.36 -24.86
CA THR A 371 -8.60 -16.31 -23.78
C THR A 371 -7.53 -15.78 -22.83
N TYR A 372 -7.47 -16.33 -21.62
CA TYR A 372 -6.42 -15.94 -20.66
C TYR A 372 -5.01 -16.26 -21.16
N PRO A 373 -4.73 -17.40 -21.86
CA PRO A 373 -3.45 -17.60 -22.54
C PRO A 373 -3.05 -16.47 -23.48
N ASP A 374 -3.97 -15.88 -24.23
CA ASP A 374 -3.65 -14.75 -25.12
C ASP A 374 -3.07 -13.56 -24.36
N LEU A 375 -3.54 -13.32 -23.12
CA LEU A 375 -3.02 -12.27 -22.25
C LEU A 375 -1.63 -12.56 -21.71
N VAL A 376 -1.39 -13.78 -21.25
CA VAL A 376 -0.20 -14.09 -20.43
C VAL A 376 0.97 -14.61 -21.25
N PHE A 377 0.75 -15.19 -22.45
CA PHE A 377 1.82 -15.71 -23.31
C PHE A 377 2.33 -14.71 -24.36
N SER A 378 1.71 -13.54 -24.47
CA SER A 378 2.12 -12.49 -25.42
C SER A 378 1.97 -11.09 -24.82
N GLY A 379 2.55 -10.08 -25.47
CA GLY A 379 2.43 -8.67 -25.07
C GLY A 379 3.26 -8.24 -23.85
N PHE A 380 3.85 -9.15 -23.10
CA PHE A 380 4.60 -8.80 -21.90
C PHE A 380 6.01 -8.27 -22.19
N VAL A 381 6.49 -7.39 -21.32
CA VAL A 381 7.86 -6.87 -21.35
C VAL A 381 8.83 -7.99 -20.99
N GLN A 382 9.84 -8.21 -21.85
CA GLN A 382 10.85 -9.24 -21.59
C GLN A 382 11.69 -8.88 -20.35
N PRO A 383 12.07 -9.86 -19.50
CA PRO A 383 12.91 -9.66 -18.31
C PRO A 383 14.26 -9.04 -18.57
#